data_86ccbb0ef404a72131db0339c80cff94
#
_entry.id   86ccbb0ef404a72131db0339c80cff94
#
_cell.length_a   1.000
_cell.length_b   1.000
_cell.length_c   1.000
_cell.angle_alpha   90.00
_cell.angle_beta   90.00
_cell.angle_gamma   90.00
#
_symmetry.space_group_name_H-M   'P 1'
#
loop_
_entity.id
_entity.type
_entity.pdbx_description
1 polymer ?
#
loop_
_entity_poly.entity_id
_entity_poly.type
_entity_poly.pdbx_seq_one_letter_code
_entity_poly.pdbx_strand_id
1 'polypeptide(L)'
;MANINKDKIIWHLEALPSATKKALDKLSCQEWLRKSKWYLAGGTALALRAGHRSSVDLDFFIPRVDFNAGKLLKHFENDDWKLTLLKEGTIFGELNGAKVSFIAYPFFVPSKNVVRYGAVRVLEPRDIAVMKIIAISQRGRKRDFIDMYWYAKNVEPISDVILRLHNQ
;
A
#
# COMPACT_ATOMS: atom_id res chain seq x y z
N MET A 1 2.49 -33.40 -14.38
CA MET A 1 2.31 -31.93 -14.53
C MET A 1 1.49 -31.47 -13.33
N ALA A 2 2.15 -30.84 -12.37
CA ALA A 2 1.47 -30.32 -11.18
C ALA A 2 0.64 -29.10 -11.59
N ASN A 3 -0.68 -29.21 -11.42
CA ASN A 3 -1.63 -28.09 -11.50
C ASN A 3 -1.21 -27.09 -10.43
N ILE A 4 -0.62 -25.96 -10.84
CA ILE A 4 -0.43 -24.81 -9.96
C ILE A 4 -1.82 -24.25 -9.72
N ASN A 5 -2.46 -24.70 -8.64
CA ASN A 5 -3.60 -24.03 -8.05
C ASN A 5 -3.18 -22.57 -7.85
N LYS A 6 -3.77 -21.64 -8.61
CA LYS A 6 -3.70 -20.21 -8.28
C LYS A 6 -4.44 -20.08 -6.96
N ASP A 7 -3.73 -20.11 -5.85
CA ASP A 7 -4.27 -19.92 -4.52
C ASP A 7 -5.13 -18.65 -4.56
N LYS A 8 -6.42 -18.83 -4.30
CA LYS A 8 -7.39 -17.74 -4.31
C LYS A 8 -6.96 -16.76 -3.22
N ILE A 9 -6.55 -15.56 -3.62
CA ILE A 9 -6.13 -14.52 -2.69
C ILE A 9 -7.30 -14.21 -1.76
N ILE A 10 -7.07 -14.36 -0.46
CA ILE A 10 -8.02 -13.96 0.57
C ILE A 10 -7.73 -12.50 0.93
N TRP A 11 -8.77 -11.66 0.93
CA TRP A 11 -8.73 -10.28 1.34
C TRP A 11 -9.37 -10.13 2.71
N HIS A 12 -8.62 -9.70 3.69
CA HIS A 12 -9.06 -9.47 5.07
C HIS A 12 -9.71 -8.09 5.22
N LEU A 13 -10.89 -7.92 4.63
CA LEU A 13 -11.62 -6.64 4.67
C LEU A 13 -12.12 -6.29 6.06
N GLU A 14 -12.27 -7.28 6.94
CA GLU A 14 -12.60 -7.11 8.36
C GLU A 14 -11.50 -6.36 9.15
N ALA A 15 -10.27 -6.33 8.63
CA ALA A 15 -9.18 -5.56 9.22
C ALA A 15 -9.30 -4.04 8.98
N LEU A 16 -10.25 -3.60 8.13
CA LEU A 16 -10.44 -2.21 7.78
C LEU A 16 -11.69 -1.63 8.45
N PRO A 17 -11.60 -0.43 9.08
CA PRO A 17 -12.79 0.33 9.47
C PRO A 17 -13.67 0.66 8.26
N SER A 18 -14.96 0.87 8.53
CA SER A 18 -15.98 1.11 7.48
C SER A 18 -15.60 2.24 6.50
N ALA A 19 -15.07 3.37 6.98
CA ALA A 19 -14.65 4.49 6.14
C ALA A 19 -13.50 4.07 5.20
N THR A 20 -12.47 3.39 5.74
CA THR A 20 -11.31 2.91 4.96
C THR A 20 -11.74 1.90 3.90
N LYS A 21 -12.65 0.98 4.26
CA LYS A 21 -13.21 0.03 3.30
C LYS A 21 -13.97 0.73 2.17
N LYS A 22 -14.85 1.69 2.49
CA LYS A 22 -15.59 2.47 1.48
C LYS A 22 -14.65 3.21 0.53
N ALA A 23 -13.61 3.84 1.05
CA ALA A 23 -12.62 4.53 0.23
C ALA A 23 -11.85 3.55 -0.67
N LEU A 24 -11.44 2.39 -0.15
CA LEU A 24 -10.78 1.35 -0.92
C LEU A 24 -11.69 0.79 -2.02
N ASP A 25 -12.95 0.48 -1.71
CA ASP A 25 -13.93 -0.01 -2.68
C ASP A 25 -14.14 1.00 -3.81
N LYS A 26 -14.25 2.30 -3.49
CA LYS A 26 -14.34 3.37 -4.47
C LYS A 26 -13.11 3.43 -5.38
N LEU A 27 -11.91 3.40 -4.80
CA LEU A 27 -10.64 3.40 -5.55
C LEU A 27 -10.49 2.12 -6.40
N SER A 28 -11.03 1.00 -5.95
CA SER A 28 -10.97 -0.27 -6.67
C SER A 28 -11.74 -0.28 -7.99
N CYS A 29 -12.66 0.67 -8.18
CA CYS A 29 -13.43 0.87 -9.41
C CYS A 29 -12.81 1.90 -10.37
N GLN A 30 -11.68 2.52 -10.02
CA GLN A 30 -11.10 3.63 -10.78
C GLN A 30 -10.17 3.14 -11.91
N GLU A 31 -10.60 3.32 -13.16
CA GLU A 31 -9.81 2.86 -14.32
C GLU A 31 -8.46 3.61 -14.46
N TRP A 32 -8.42 4.89 -14.09
CA TRP A 32 -7.14 5.64 -14.08
C TRP A 32 -6.11 5.01 -13.16
N LEU A 33 -6.56 4.49 -12.00
CA LEU A 33 -5.68 3.83 -11.04
C LEU A 33 -5.17 2.49 -11.58
N ARG A 34 -6.04 1.74 -12.28
CA ARG A 34 -5.67 0.49 -12.97
C ARG A 34 -4.55 0.70 -14.00
N LYS A 35 -4.62 1.80 -14.75
CA LYS A 35 -3.64 2.15 -15.80
C LYS A 35 -2.38 2.83 -15.26
N SER A 36 -2.37 3.18 -13.98
CA SER A 36 -1.26 3.87 -13.35
C SER A 36 -0.19 2.89 -12.81
N LYS A 37 0.93 3.48 -12.33
CA LYS A 37 1.96 2.76 -11.59
C LYS A 37 1.80 2.90 -10.06
N TRP A 38 0.71 3.49 -9.59
CA TRP A 38 0.41 3.57 -8.16
C TRP A 38 0.17 2.19 -7.55
N TYR A 39 0.67 1.98 -6.35
CA TYR A 39 0.43 0.77 -5.56
C TYR A 39 0.12 1.11 -4.11
N LEU A 40 -0.81 0.37 -3.53
CA LEU A 40 -1.12 0.41 -2.11
C LEU A 40 -0.08 -0.39 -1.35
N ALA A 41 0.55 0.23 -0.34
CA ALA A 41 1.52 -0.40 0.54
C ALA A 41 1.22 -0.08 2.03
N GLY A 42 2.24 -0.14 2.86
CA GLY A 42 2.12 0.19 4.29
C GLY A 42 1.33 -0.83 5.09
N GLY A 43 0.86 -0.40 6.26
CA GLY A 43 0.17 -1.27 7.21
C GLY A 43 -1.15 -1.80 6.68
N THR A 44 -1.88 -1.01 5.90
CA THR A 44 -3.19 -1.43 5.36
C THR A 44 -3.04 -2.50 4.27
N ALA A 45 -2.05 -2.38 3.40
CA ALA A 45 -1.78 -3.43 2.42
C ALA A 45 -1.42 -4.76 3.10
N LEU A 46 -0.60 -4.71 4.17
CA LEU A 46 -0.28 -5.91 4.93
C LEU A 46 -1.50 -6.45 5.68
N ALA A 47 -2.30 -5.59 6.31
CA ALA A 47 -3.52 -5.99 7.01
C ALA A 47 -4.54 -6.66 6.07
N LEU A 48 -4.71 -6.14 4.85
CA LEU A 48 -5.55 -6.75 3.81
C LEU A 48 -5.10 -8.16 3.43
N ARG A 49 -3.78 -8.41 3.43
CA ARG A 49 -3.20 -9.70 3.04
C ARG A 49 -3.12 -10.70 4.20
N ALA A 50 -3.02 -10.21 5.42
CA ALA A 50 -2.67 -11.01 6.59
C ALA A 50 -3.75 -11.05 7.68
N GLY A 51 -4.63 -10.06 7.77
CA GLY A 51 -5.63 -9.97 8.82
C GLY A 51 -5.06 -9.82 10.23
N HIS A 52 -3.77 -9.50 10.37
CA HIS A 52 -3.04 -9.57 11.64
C HIS A 52 -3.35 -8.44 12.62
N ARG A 53 -3.88 -7.31 12.14
CA ARG A 53 -4.33 -6.17 12.92
C ARG A 53 -5.24 -5.25 12.12
N SER A 54 -5.95 -4.35 12.79
CA SER A 54 -6.68 -3.28 12.12
C SER A 54 -5.72 -2.22 11.55
N SER A 55 -6.09 -1.64 10.40
CA SER A 55 -5.37 -0.53 9.77
C SER A 55 -6.33 0.45 9.11
N VAL A 56 -6.02 1.75 9.20
CA VAL A 56 -6.97 2.83 8.88
C VAL A 56 -6.56 3.70 7.69
N ASP A 57 -5.27 3.80 7.37
CA ASP A 57 -4.74 4.71 6.36
C ASP A 57 -4.55 3.99 5.03
N LEU A 58 -4.88 4.63 3.90
CA LEU A 58 -4.60 4.11 2.56
C LEU A 58 -3.38 4.84 1.99
N ASP A 59 -2.22 4.18 2.01
CA ASP A 59 -0.95 4.77 1.57
C ASP A 59 -0.59 4.25 0.17
N PHE A 60 -0.73 5.12 -0.83
CA PHE A 60 -0.34 4.86 -2.21
C PHE A 60 1.04 5.42 -2.50
N PHE A 61 1.86 4.62 -3.17
CA PHE A 61 3.20 4.99 -3.58
C PHE A 61 3.38 4.83 -5.09
N ILE A 62 4.31 5.63 -5.66
CA ILE A 62 4.73 5.50 -7.04
C ILE A 62 6.26 5.52 -7.09
N PRO A 63 6.94 4.60 -7.86
CA PRO A 63 8.40 4.52 -7.90
C PRO A 63 8.99 5.60 -8.81
N ARG A 64 8.82 6.86 -8.43
CA ARG A 64 9.29 8.05 -9.13
C ARG A 64 9.73 9.09 -8.13
N VAL A 65 10.54 10.05 -8.56
CA VAL A 65 10.98 11.19 -7.74
C VAL A 65 9.86 12.20 -7.52
N ASP A 66 8.91 12.30 -8.47
CA ASP A 66 7.79 13.24 -8.42
C ASP A 66 6.63 12.77 -9.31
N PHE A 67 5.48 13.44 -9.20
CA PHE A 67 4.29 13.26 -10.04
C PHE A 67 3.48 14.56 -10.16
N ASN A 68 2.64 14.66 -11.20
CA ASN A 68 1.78 15.81 -11.40
C ASN A 68 0.58 15.78 -10.44
N ALA A 69 0.66 16.56 -9.37
CA ALA A 69 -0.37 16.64 -8.33
C ALA A 69 -1.71 17.17 -8.88
N GLY A 70 -1.69 18.17 -9.75
CA GLY A 70 -2.91 18.73 -10.36
C GLY A 70 -3.65 17.69 -11.21
N LYS A 71 -2.90 16.90 -11.99
CA LYS A 71 -3.50 15.79 -12.78
C LYS A 71 -4.12 14.72 -11.87
N LEU A 72 -3.46 14.39 -10.75
CA LEU A 72 -3.98 13.40 -9.81
C LEU A 72 -5.25 13.92 -9.13
N LEU A 73 -5.26 15.14 -8.65
CA LEU A 73 -6.39 15.73 -7.93
C LEU A 73 -7.66 15.86 -8.80
N LYS A 74 -7.52 16.04 -10.13
CA LYS A 74 -8.67 16.04 -11.06
C LYS A 74 -9.51 14.77 -11.00
N HIS A 75 -8.92 13.64 -10.62
CA HIS A 75 -9.67 12.39 -10.48
C HIS A 75 -10.63 12.39 -9.28
N PHE A 76 -10.50 13.36 -8.38
CA PHE A 76 -11.31 13.48 -7.16
C PHE A 76 -12.27 14.69 -7.17
N GLU A 77 -12.35 15.45 -8.26
CA GLU A 77 -13.17 16.68 -8.34
C GLU A 77 -14.65 16.47 -8.02
N ASN A 78 -15.19 15.28 -8.34
CA ASN A 78 -16.59 14.91 -8.10
C ASN A 78 -16.76 13.96 -6.90
N ASP A 79 -15.73 13.81 -6.07
CA ASP A 79 -15.71 12.91 -4.95
C ASP A 79 -15.78 13.66 -3.61
N ASP A 80 -16.14 12.95 -2.54
CA ASP A 80 -15.99 13.46 -1.16
C ASP A 80 -14.51 13.41 -0.76
N TRP A 81 -13.74 14.32 -1.37
CA TRP A 81 -12.31 14.49 -1.17
C TRP A 81 -12.01 15.79 -0.44
N LYS A 82 -11.20 15.71 0.62
CA LYS A 82 -10.66 16.87 1.35
C LYS A 82 -9.13 16.84 1.31
N LEU A 83 -8.54 17.81 0.64
CA LEU A 83 -7.09 17.97 0.61
C LEU A 83 -6.61 18.49 1.98
N THR A 84 -5.66 17.77 2.62
CA THR A 84 -5.08 18.16 3.91
C THR A 84 -3.64 18.68 3.79
N LEU A 85 -2.87 18.16 2.85
CA LEU A 85 -1.49 18.59 2.59
C LEU A 85 -1.16 18.40 1.11
N LEU A 86 -0.55 19.43 0.53
CA LEU A 86 0.06 19.37 -0.80
C LEU A 86 1.49 19.90 -0.71
N LYS A 87 2.44 19.05 -1.04
CA LYS A 87 3.85 19.45 -1.22
C LYS A 87 4.47 18.59 -2.34
N GLU A 88 5.67 18.97 -2.78
CA GLU A 88 6.39 18.24 -3.81
C GLU A 88 6.43 16.73 -3.49
N GLY A 89 6.04 15.90 -4.46
CA GLY A 89 6.01 14.45 -4.35
C GLY A 89 5.05 13.87 -3.28
N THR A 90 4.15 14.70 -2.70
CA THR A 90 3.27 14.21 -1.62
C THR A 90 1.91 14.92 -1.62
N ILE A 91 0.85 14.11 -1.57
CA ILE A 91 -0.52 14.56 -1.31
C ILE A 91 -1.08 13.77 -0.14
N PHE A 92 -1.63 14.45 0.86
CA PHE A 92 -2.48 13.86 1.89
C PHE A 92 -3.88 14.44 1.80
N GLY A 93 -4.88 13.57 1.98
CA GLY A 93 -6.27 13.97 2.00
C GLY A 93 -7.15 12.94 2.68
N GLU A 94 -8.44 13.21 2.65
CA GLU A 94 -9.48 12.29 3.11
C GLU A 94 -10.43 11.98 1.96
N LEU A 95 -10.74 10.72 1.77
CA LEU A 95 -11.75 10.24 0.82
C LEU A 95 -12.81 9.47 1.60
N ASN A 96 -14.06 9.95 1.56
CA ASN A 96 -15.17 9.36 2.32
C ASN A 96 -14.84 9.18 3.82
N GLY A 97 -14.11 10.12 4.43
CA GLY A 97 -13.69 10.09 5.83
C GLY A 97 -12.49 9.20 6.15
N ALA A 98 -11.88 8.55 5.16
CA ALA A 98 -10.64 7.79 5.34
C ALA A 98 -9.42 8.59 4.89
N LYS A 99 -8.33 8.51 5.63
CA LYS A 99 -7.07 9.14 5.25
C LYS A 99 -6.46 8.39 4.06
N VAL A 100 -6.10 9.14 3.04
CA VAL A 100 -5.46 8.64 1.83
C VAL A 100 -4.23 9.46 1.53
N SER A 101 -3.11 8.81 1.26
CA SER A 101 -1.88 9.45 0.85
C SER A 101 -1.42 8.98 -0.54
N PHE A 102 -0.84 9.91 -1.31
CA PHE A 102 -0.14 9.63 -2.56
C PHE A 102 1.29 10.18 -2.45
N ILE A 103 2.28 9.29 -2.53
CA ILE A 103 3.67 9.61 -2.23
C ILE A 103 4.57 9.12 -3.36
N ALA A 104 5.38 10.04 -3.91
CA ALA A 104 6.51 9.69 -4.77
C ALA A 104 7.60 9.01 -3.92
N TYR A 105 7.99 7.80 -4.28
CA TYR A 105 8.92 6.98 -3.50
C TYR A 105 9.91 6.26 -4.42
N PRO A 106 10.99 6.91 -4.82
CA PRO A 106 11.97 6.36 -5.77
C PRO A 106 12.87 5.29 -5.16
N PHE A 107 12.85 5.11 -3.84
CA PHE A 107 13.77 4.23 -3.09
C PHE A 107 13.40 2.75 -3.15
N PHE A 108 12.25 2.42 -3.76
CA PHE A 108 11.77 1.06 -3.84
C PHE A 108 11.03 0.84 -5.16
N VAL A 109 11.36 -0.26 -5.83
CA VAL A 109 10.65 -0.72 -7.04
C VAL A 109 9.95 -2.03 -6.73
N PRO A 110 8.61 -2.08 -6.84
CA PRO A 110 7.85 -3.31 -6.59
C PRO A 110 8.26 -4.46 -7.50
N SER A 111 8.19 -5.69 -6.99
CA SER A 111 8.35 -6.89 -7.78
C SER A 111 7.37 -6.92 -8.97
N LYS A 112 7.69 -7.72 -9.99
CA LYS A 112 6.85 -7.83 -11.20
C LYS A 112 5.50 -8.51 -10.94
N ASN A 113 5.38 -9.26 -9.84
CA ASN A 113 4.13 -9.88 -9.46
C ASN A 113 3.10 -8.82 -9.06
N VAL A 114 2.01 -8.74 -9.79
CA VAL A 114 0.96 -7.76 -9.56
C VAL A 114 -0.27 -8.46 -8.99
N VAL A 115 -0.57 -8.15 -7.74
CA VAL A 115 -1.80 -8.55 -7.07
C VAL A 115 -2.72 -7.34 -7.02
N ARG A 116 -4.02 -7.54 -7.32
CA ARG A 116 -4.98 -6.44 -7.38
C ARG A 116 -6.24 -6.72 -6.58
N TYR A 117 -6.69 -5.68 -5.88
CA TYR A 117 -8.06 -5.56 -5.39
C TYR A 117 -8.82 -4.60 -6.34
N GLY A 118 -9.57 -5.15 -7.28
CA GLY A 118 -10.16 -4.38 -8.36
C GLY A 118 -9.11 -3.65 -9.22
N ALA A 119 -9.17 -2.33 -9.30
CA ALA A 119 -8.18 -1.48 -9.98
C ALA A 119 -6.92 -1.22 -9.13
N VAL A 120 -7.01 -1.39 -7.80
CA VAL A 120 -5.92 -1.12 -6.87
C VAL A 120 -4.87 -2.21 -6.95
N ARG A 121 -3.63 -1.86 -7.30
CA ARG A 121 -2.47 -2.72 -7.13
C ARG A 121 -2.10 -2.76 -5.65
N VAL A 122 -2.11 -3.93 -5.03
CA VAL A 122 -1.73 -4.12 -3.63
C VAL A 122 -0.36 -4.77 -3.57
N LEU A 123 0.54 -4.19 -2.80
CA LEU A 123 1.89 -4.69 -2.67
C LEU A 123 1.91 -6.05 -1.95
N GLU A 124 2.77 -6.94 -2.37
CA GLU A 124 2.94 -8.24 -1.74
C GLU A 124 3.61 -8.12 -0.36
N PRO A 125 3.31 -9.02 0.60
CA PRO A 125 3.91 -8.97 1.94
C PRO A 125 5.44 -8.91 1.95
N ARG A 126 6.10 -9.59 1.01
CA ARG A 126 7.56 -9.58 0.88
C ARG A 126 8.11 -8.20 0.53
N ASP A 127 7.45 -7.50 -0.38
CA ASP A 127 7.81 -6.15 -0.79
C ASP A 127 7.48 -5.13 0.32
N ILE A 128 6.35 -5.31 1.01
CA ILE A 128 5.98 -4.49 2.17
C ILE A 128 7.03 -4.61 3.27
N ALA A 129 7.55 -5.81 3.52
CA ALA A 129 8.58 -6.03 4.54
C ALA A 129 9.87 -5.22 4.25
N VAL A 130 10.31 -5.15 2.99
CA VAL A 130 11.45 -4.29 2.58
C VAL A 130 11.17 -2.83 2.90
N MET A 131 10.00 -2.31 2.50
CA MET A 131 9.60 -0.93 2.80
C MET A 131 9.50 -0.67 4.31
N LYS A 132 9.11 -1.67 5.11
CA LYS A 132 9.04 -1.57 6.57
C LYS A 132 10.41 -1.49 7.22
N ILE A 133 11.42 -2.23 6.74
CA ILE A 133 12.80 -2.10 7.23
C ILE A 133 13.31 -0.67 6.98
N ILE A 134 13.07 -0.10 5.78
CA ILE A 134 13.41 1.28 5.48
C ILE A 134 12.69 2.25 6.45
N ALA A 135 11.39 2.05 6.67
CA ALA A 135 10.60 2.90 7.57
C ALA A 135 11.10 2.83 9.02
N ILE A 136 11.48 1.65 9.50
CA ILE A 136 12.05 1.44 10.85
C ILE A 136 13.38 2.20 10.97
N SER A 137 14.25 2.13 9.97
CA SER A 137 15.54 2.83 9.99
C SER A 137 15.39 4.36 10.03
N GLN A 138 14.30 4.90 9.50
CA GLN A 138 14.06 6.35 9.41
C GLN A 138 13.25 6.92 10.57
N ARG A 139 12.23 6.20 11.06
CA ARG A 139 11.26 6.73 12.05
C ARG A 139 10.87 5.75 13.16
N GLY A 140 10.96 4.44 12.93
CA GLY A 140 10.75 3.39 13.94
C GLY A 140 9.42 3.46 14.69
N ARG A 141 8.27 3.60 14.02
CA ARG A 141 6.97 3.62 14.68
C ARG A 141 6.60 2.24 15.22
N LYS A 142 5.93 2.17 16.37
CA LYS A 142 5.47 0.92 17.02
C LYS A 142 4.77 -0.03 16.04
N ARG A 143 3.91 0.49 15.16
CA ARG A 143 3.19 -0.32 14.15
C ARG A 143 4.12 -1.00 13.16
N ASP A 144 5.24 -0.38 12.82
CA ASP A 144 6.22 -0.97 11.88
C ASP A 144 6.89 -2.20 12.49
N PHE A 145 7.20 -2.17 13.80
CA PHE A 145 7.74 -3.33 14.53
C PHE A 145 6.71 -4.45 14.69
N ILE A 146 5.43 -4.13 14.94
CA ILE A 146 4.35 -5.12 15.03
C ILE A 146 4.21 -5.84 13.67
N ASP A 147 4.19 -5.10 12.58
CA ASP A 147 4.09 -5.64 11.22
C ASP A 147 5.28 -6.55 10.90
N MET A 148 6.50 -6.14 11.24
CA MET A 148 7.71 -6.93 11.03
C MET A 148 7.79 -8.16 11.93
N TYR A 149 7.33 -8.07 13.17
CA TYR A 149 7.25 -9.24 14.06
C TYR A 149 6.30 -10.29 13.49
N TRP A 150 5.09 -9.88 13.06
CA TRP A 150 4.15 -10.77 12.42
C TRP A 150 4.75 -11.42 11.18
N TYR A 151 5.38 -10.60 10.33
CA TYR A 151 6.00 -11.05 9.09
C TYR A 151 7.09 -12.10 9.34
N ALA A 152 8.00 -11.84 10.27
CA ALA A 152 9.10 -12.74 10.61
C ALA A 152 8.63 -14.09 11.19
N LYS A 153 7.46 -14.10 11.85
CA LYS A 153 6.87 -15.32 12.41
C LYS A 153 6.11 -16.17 11.39
N ASN A 154 5.55 -15.55 10.34
CA ASN A 154 4.57 -16.20 9.48
C ASN A 154 5.01 -16.34 8.02
N VAL A 155 6.03 -15.60 7.59
CA VAL A 155 6.44 -15.57 6.17
C VAL A 155 7.89 -16.02 5.99
N GLU A 156 8.87 -15.26 6.50
CA GLU A 156 10.29 -15.58 6.38
C GLU A 156 11.14 -14.78 7.40
N PRO A 157 12.39 -15.20 7.70
CA PRO A 157 13.29 -14.49 8.60
C PRO A 157 13.61 -13.06 8.11
N ILE A 158 13.85 -12.16 9.06
CA ILE A 158 14.24 -10.75 8.76
C ILE A 158 15.56 -10.69 7.96
N SER A 159 16.47 -11.63 8.15
CA SER A 159 17.72 -11.74 7.36
C SER A 159 17.45 -11.76 5.85
N ASP A 160 16.41 -12.48 5.42
CA ASP A 160 16.07 -12.60 3.99
C ASP A 160 15.49 -11.30 3.45
N VAL A 161 14.73 -10.56 4.29
CA VAL A 161 14.24 -9.22 3.96
C VAL A 161 15.40 -8.24 3.77
N ILE A 162 16.41 -8.29 4.66
CA ILE A 162 17.61 -7.44 4.57
C ILE A 162 18.40 -7.74 3.30
N LEU A 163 18.57 -9.01 2.95
CA LEU A 163 19.23 -9.41 1.69
C LEU A 163 18.51 -8.84 0.47
N ARG A 164 17.18 -8.88 0.44
CA ARG A 164 16.42 -8.25 -0.65
C ARG A 164 16.55 -6.73 -0.69
N LEU A 165 16.64 -6.08 0.46
CA LEU A 165 16.88 -4.64 0.53
C LEU A 165 18.20 -4.25 -0.14
N HIS A 166 19.26 -5.03 0.02
CA HIS A 166 20.56 -4.78 -0.62
C HIS A 166 20.53 -4.95 -2.15
N ASN A 167 19.53 -5.64 -2.68
CA ASN A 167 19.39 -5.92 -4.13
C ASN A 167 18.36 -5.01 -4.84
N GLN A 168 17.90 -3.92 -4.19
CA GLN A 168 16.94 -2.94 -4.74
C GLN A 168 17.57 -1.91 -5.68
#